data_13370c357241ff60423b5901a1428682
#
_entry.id   13370c357241ff60423b5901a1428682
#
_cell.length_a   1.000
_cell.length_b   1.000
_cell.length_c   1.000
_cell.angle_alpha   90.00
_cell.angle_beta   90.00
_cell.angle_gamma   90.00
#
_symmetry.space_group_name_H-M   'P 1'
#
loop_
_entity.id
_entity.type
_entity.pdbx_description
1 polymer ?
#
loop_
_entity_poly.entity_id
_entity_poly.type
_entity_poly.pdbx_seq_one_letter_code
_entity_poly.pdbx_strand_id
1 'polypeptide(L)'
;MRGSSRNEGRGGDEDGRLREAAEAGDAAAMFRYGLYLGTHNDRAGGERWLRLAAEMRHPDATTTLGVLLQEWGRHAEAEALLREAAGGGHVRAMEMVGYLLRLRGEQVESDRWYRRSAEGGNANAMAVLGELCQKRGAEAEAESWFRRAAEAGLADAAYALAQLLYRRGDVDESARWARRAADEGSTAAMNALGALSVEQGDREAAKSWYRKSARAGDDEGGRLLAGLLSRAELVAELDAWMTERARKGDAEACFTLGRSRERDRDLHAAQGWYEKAAEAGHTGAMVRLANLSEREGYTRQAQKWRRRAEEALSQQGDEGHGQ
;
A
#
# COMPACT_ATOMS: atom_id res chain seq x y z
N MET A 1 -14.86 18.45 25.72
CA MET A 1 -15.52 18.94 24.48
C MET A 1 -14.63 19.99 23.82
N ARG A 2 -13.87 19.62 22.82
CA ARG A 2 -13.23 20.42 21.74
C ARG A 2 -12.01 19.68 21.21
N GLY A 3 -12.24 18.65 20.41
CA GLY A 3 -11.14 17.88 19.78
C GLY A 3 -11.52 17.02 18.57
N SER A 4 -12.80 16.70 18.40
CA SER A 4 -13.26 15.79 17.33
C SER A 4 -13.62 16.53 16.02
N SER A 5 -13.92 17.81 16.06
CA SER A 5 -14.38 18.59 14.88
C SER A 5 -13.26 19.12 13.97
N ARG A 6 -11.97 18.76 14.19
CA ARG A 6 -10.86 19.26 13.37
C ARG A 6 -10.49 18.37 12.18
N ASN A 7 -10.93 17.13 12.12
CA ASN A 7 -10.58 16.24 11.00
C ASN A 7 -11.67 16.19 9.92
N GLU A 8 -12.95 16.30 10.29
CA GLU A 8 -14.06 16.38 9.33
C GLU A 8 -14.11 17.73 8.60
N GLY A 9 -13.69 18.81 9.25
CA GLY A 9 -13.61 20.14 8.62
C GLY A 9 -12.48 20.31 7.61
N ARG A 10 -11.42 19.49 7.66
CA ARG A 10 -10.30 19.59 6.70
C ARG A 10 -10.59 18.93 5.37
N GLY A 11 -11.29 17.80 5.35
CA GLY A 11 -11.71 17.14 4.11
C GLY A 11 -12.69 18.00 3.30
N GLY A 12 -13.74 18.50 3.94
CA GLY A 12 -14.75 19.32 3.25
C GLY A 12 -14.24 20.69 2.75
N ASP A 13 -13.23 21.26 3.40
CA ASP A 13 -12.60 22.53 2.96
C ASP A 13 -11.62 22.30 1.78
N GLU A 14 -10.97 21.15 1.74
CA GLU A 14 -10.08 20.75 0.64
C GLU A 14 -10.86 20.39 -0.62
N ASP A 15 -11.96 19.66 -0.47
CA ASP A 15 -12.87 19.31 -1.56
C ASP A 15 -13.55 20.53 -2.17
N GLY A 16 -13.95 21.50 -1.34
CA GLY A 16 -14.52 22.77 -1.79
C GLY A 16 -13.53 23.58 -2.63
N ARG A 17 -12.31 23.72 -2.17
CA ARG A 17 -11.23 24.41 -2.91
C ARG A 17 -10.87 23.72 -4.21
N LEU A 18 -10.83 22.38 -4.19
CA LEU A 18 -10.54 21.58 -5.38
C LEU A 18 -11.63 21.78 -6.45
N ARG A 19 -12.89 21.82 -6.02
CA ARG A 19 -14.02 22.10 -6.89
C ARG A 19 -13.97 23.50 -7.47
N GLU A 20 -13.73 24.51 -6.64
CA GLU A 20 -13.61 25.92 -7.09
C GLU A 20 -12.50 26.10 -8.13
N ALA A 21 -11.33 25.49 -7.90
CA ALA A 21 -10.23 25.52 -8.86
C ALA A 21 -10.58 24.80 -10.18
N ALA A 22 -11.31 23.67 -10.11
CA ALA A 22 -11.78 22.96 -11.29
C ALA A 22 -12.81 23.80 -12.08
N GLU A 23 -13.75 24.47 -11.40
CA GLU A 23 -14.71 25.40 -12.00
C GLU A 23 -14.02 26.63 -12.61
N ALA A 24 -12.88 27.05 -12.07
CA ALA A 24 -12.05 28.13 -12.60
C ALA A 24 -11.22 27.73 -13.85
N GLY A 25 -11.26 26.47 -14.28
CA GLY A 25 -10.60 26.00 -15.49
C GLY A 25 -9.22 25.38 -15.28
N ASP A 26 -8.82 25.07 -14.06
CA ASP A 26 -7.56 24.36 -13.77
C ASP A 26 -7.69 22.87 -14.14
N ALA A 27 -6.98 22.44 -15.19
CA ALA A 27 -7.02 21.05 -15.67
C ALA A 27 -6.54 20.03 -14.63
N ALA A 28 -5.57 20.39 -13.77
CA ALA A 28 -5.09 19.52 -12.71
C ALA A 28 -6.13 19.40 -11.59
N ALA A 29 -6.82 20.48 -11.25
CA ALA A 29 -7.93 20.45 -10.30
C ALA A 29 -9.13 19.66 -10.86
N MET A 30 -9.48 19.84 -12.14
CA MET A 30 -10.51 19.04 -12.82
C MET A 30 -10.19 17.55 -12.76
N PHE A 31 -8.95 17.16 -13.03
CA PHE A 31 -8.50 15.77 -12.94
C PHE A 31 -8.65 15.20 -11.53
N ARG A 32 -8.15 15.92 -10.52
CA ARG A 32 -8.23 15.50 -9.11
C ARG A 32 -9.67 15.41 -8.62
N TYR A 33 -10.49 16.40 -8.96
CA TYR A 33 -11.89 16.43 -8.57
C TYR A 33 -12.69 15.33 -9.27
N GLY A 34 -12.41 15.07 -10.54
CA GLY A 34 -13.00 13.95 -11.27
C GLY A 34 -12.65 12.59 -10.69
N LEU A 35 -11.40 12.39 -10.26
CA LEU A 35 -10.97 11.18 -9.52
C LEU A 35 -11.72 11.04 -8.20
N TYR A 36 -11.77 12.10 -7.41
CA TYR A 36 -12.48 12.11 -6.13
C TYR A 36 -13.93 11.68 -6.29
N LEU A 37 -14.67 12.31 -7.21
CA LEU A 37 -16.07 11.96 -7.46
C LEU A 37 -16.23 10.52 -7.95
N GLY A 38 -15.38 10.04 -8.86
CA GLY A 38 -15.43 8.68 -9.40
C GLY A 38 -15.21 7.61 -8.33
N THR A 39 -14.37 7.88 -7.33
CA THR A 39 -14.09 6.96 -6.20
C THR A 39 -15.13 7.07 -5.09
N HIS A 40 -15.86 8.19 -4.98
CA HIS A 40 -16.92 8.44 -3.98
C HIS A 40 -18.34 8.22 -4.53
N ASN A 41 -18.47 7.29 -5.47
CA ASN A 41 -19.74 6.83 -6.04
C ASN A 41 -20.52 7.85 -6.92
N ASP A 42 -19.95 9.00 -7.24
CA ASP A 42 -20.47 9.92 -8.28
C ASP A 42 -19.75 9.69 -9.60
N ARG A 43 -20.09 8.56 -10.28
CA ARG A 43 -19.48 8.17 -11.54
C ARG A 43 -19.73 9.20 -12.66
N ALA A 44 -20.92 9.80 -12.70
CA ALA A 44 -21.31 10.75 -13.74
C ALA A 44 -20.54 12.08 -13.58
N GLY A 45 -20.44 12.58 -12.36
CA GLY A 45 -19.62 13.76 -12.03
C GLY A 45 -18.15 13.52 -12.32
N GLY A 46 -17.62 12.37 -11.88
CA GLY A 46 -16.24 11.97 -12.13
C GLY A 46 -15.90 11.91 -13.62
N GLU A 47 -16.74 11.24 -14.40
CA GLU A 47 -16.58 11.14 -15.87
C GLU A 47 -16.56 12.52 -16.52
N ARG A 48 -17.52 13.38 -16.17
CA ARG A 48 -17.62 14.72 -16.73
C ARG A 48 -16.34 15.55 -16.51
N TRP A 49 -15.84 15.56 -15.29
CA TRP A 49 -14.63 16.33 -14.95
C TRP A 49 -13.37 15.75 -15.57
N LEU A 50 -13.24 14.42 -15.64
CA LEU A 50 -12.13 13.78 -16.33
C LEU A 50 -12.15 14.03 -17.84
N ARG A 51 -13.33 14.09 -18.48
CA ARG A 51 -13.45 14.48 -19.89
C ARG A 51 -12.99 15.92 -20.11
N LEU A 52 -13.44 16.86 -19.27
CA LEU A 52 -12.99 18.25 -19.34
C LEU A 52 -11.46 18.37 -19.16
N ALA A 53 -10.89 17.65 -18.19
CA ALA A 53 -9.45 17.62 -18.00
C ALA A 53 -8.72 17.02 -19.21
N ALA A 54 -9.28 16.00 -19.86
CA ALA A 54 -8.73 15.41 -21.08
C ALA A 54 -8.78 16.38 -22.28
N GLU A 55 -9.87 17.10 -22.45
CA GLU A 55 -10.01 18.17 -23.45
C GLU A 55 -8.97 19.28 -23.24
N MET A 56 -8.66 19.59 -21.98
CA MET A 56 -7.59 20.51 -21.57
C MET A 56 -6.18 19.92 -21.69
N ARG A 57 -6.05 18.73 -22.29
CA ARG A 57 -4.79 17.98 -22.50
C ARG A 57 -4.06 17.64 -21.20
N HIS A 58 -4.78 17.41 -20.11
CA HIS A 58 -4.16 16.88 -18.89
C HIS A 58 -3.56 15.50 -19.17
N PRO A 59 -2.26 15.26 -18.85
CA PRO A 59 -1.53 14.09 -19.33
C PRO A 59 -2.14 12.74 -18.93
N ASP A 60 -2.73 12.65 -17.73
CA ASP A 60 -3.26 11.40 -17.21
C ASP A 60 -4.78 11.26 -17.34
N ALA A 61 -5.51 12.32 -17.68
CA ALA A 61 -6.98 12.34 -17.61
C ALA A 61 -7.61 11.29 -18.52
N THR A 62 -7.16 11.21 -19.77
CA THR A 62 -7.67 10.27 -20.77
C THR A 62 -7.43 8.82 -20.37
N THR A 63 -6.22 8.53 -19.88
CA THR A 63 -5.86 7.17 -19.45
C THR A 63 -6.64 6.76 -18.20
N THR A 64 -6.76 7.68 -17.23
CA THR A 64 -7.53 7.43 -16.00
C THR A 64 -9.00 7.24 -16.29
N LEU A 65 -9.59 8.06 -17.15
CA LEU A 65 -10.98 7.87 -17.57
C LEU A 65 -11.16 6.52 -18.28
N GLY A 66 -10.22 6.11 -19.14
CA GLY A 66 -10.24 4.80 -19.79
C GLY A 66 -10.24 3.65 -18.78
N VAL A 67 -9.42 3.74 -17.72
CA VAL A 67 -9.39 2.73 -16.63
C VAL A 67 -10.73 2.70 -15.88
N LEU A 68 -11.26 3.84 -15.47
CA LEU A 68 -12.55 3.92 -14.77
C LEU A 68 -13.72 3.40 -15.63
N LEU A 69 -13.74 3.70 -16.91
CA LEU A 69 -14.74 3.16 -17.83
C LEU A 69 -14.67 1.62 -17.94
N GLN A 70 -13.46 1.03 -17.87
CA GLN A 70 -13.26 -0.41 -17.80
C GLN A 70 -13.87 -0.99 -16.52
N GLU A 71 -13.59 -0.39 -15.37
CA GLU A 71 -14.13 -0.79 -14.07
C GLU A 71 -15.66 -0.67 -14.03
N TRP A 72 -16.22 0.32 -14.72
CA TRP A 72 -17.66 0.50 -14.82
C TRP A 72 -18.34 -0.40 -15.87
N GLY A 73 -17.57 -1.28 -16.53
CA GLY A 73 -18.07 -2.21 -17.54
C GLY A 73 -18.32 -1.60 -18.93
N ARG A 74 -17.91 -0.34 -19.16
CA ARG A 74 -18.03 0.36 -20.47
C ARG A 74 -16.82 0.10 -21.36
N HIS A 75 -16.52 -1.17 -21.58
CA HIS A 75 -15.28 -1.63 -22.21
C HIS A 75 -15.04 -1.06 -23.63
N ALA A 76 -16.08 -0.95 -24.44
CA ALA A 76 -15.95 -0.42 -25.81
C ALA A 76 -15.55 1.06 -25.84
N GLU A 77 -16.13 1.88 -24.96
CA GLU A 77 -15.78 3.29 -24.86
C GLU A 77 -14.38 3.49 -24.30
N ALA A 78 -14.04 2.72 -23.24
CA ALA A 78 -12.70 2.73 -22.67
C ALA A 78 -11.63 2.44 -23.72
N GLU A 79 -11.85 1.43 -24.54
CA GLU A 79 -10.91 1.07 -25.60
C GLU A 79 -10.81 2.11 -26.69
N ALA A 80 -11.93 2.65 -27.15
CA ALA A 80 -11.93 3.72 -28.17
C ALA A 80 -11.12 4.93 -27.68
N LEU A 81 -11.37 5.37 -26.44
CA LEU A 81 -10.68 6.48 -25.82
C LEU A 81 -9.17 6.22 -25.64
N LEU A 82 -8.81 5.03 -25.16
CA LEU A 82 -7.41 4.66 -24.99
C LEU A 82 -6.67 4.52 -26.31
N ARG A 83 -7.31 3.99 -27.37
CA ARG A 83 -6.72 3.91 -28.71
C ARG A 83 -6.51 5.30 -29.33
N GLU A 84 -7.43 6.22 -29.13
CA GLU A 84 -7.27 7.62 -29.58
C GLU A 84 -6.06 8.28 -28.88
N ALA A 85 -5.98 8.18 -27.54
CA ALA A 85 -4.86 8.71 -26.77
C ALA A 85 -3.53 8.05 -27.16
N ALA A 86 -3.51 6.74 -27.34
CA ALA A 86 -2.33 5.99 -27.78
C ALA A 86 -1.88 6.40 -29.19
N GLY A 87 -2.84 6.64 -30.10
CA GLY A 87 -2.58 7.19 -31.43
C GLY A 87 -1.97 8.57 -31.39
N GLY A 88 -2.39 9.40 -30.43
CA GLY A 88 -1.83 10.71 -30.13
C GLY A 88 -0.46 10.71 -29.44
N GLY A 89 0.12 9.53 -29.18
CA GLY A 89 1.45 9.41 -28.58
C GLY A 89 1.46 9.25 -27.05
N HIS A 90 0.31 9.07 -26.42
CA HIS A 90 0.22 8.96 -24.97
C HIS A 90 0.77 7.59 -24.52
N VAL A 91 1.94 7.60 -23.92
CA VAL A 91 2.73 6.38 -23.59
C VAL A 91 1.99 5.42 -22.68
N ARG A 92 1.30 5.94 -21.65
CA ARG A 92 0.52 5.13 -20.72
C ARG A 92 -0.75 4.56 -21.36
N ALA A 93 -1.37 5.30 -22.31
CA ALA A 93 -2.49 4.78 -23.05
C ALA A 93 -2.07 3.63 -23.99
N MET A 94 -0.87 3.71 -24.58
CA MET A 94 -0.28 2.60 -25.38
C MET A 94 -0.13 1.33 -24.55
N GLU A 95 0.36 1.44 -23.30
CA GLU A 95 0.45 0.31 -22.35
C GLU A 95 -0.93 -0.30 -22.10
N MET A 96 -1.93 0.54 -21.82
CA MET A 96 -3.30 0.07 -21.55
C MET A 96 -3.94 -0.62 -22.76
N VAL A 97 -3.73 -0.10 -23.97
CA VAL A 97 -4.18 -0.77 -25.22
C VAL A 97 -3.48 -2.13 -25.35
N GLY A 98 -2.17 -2.18 -25.11
CA GLY A 98 -1.41 -3.43 -25.11
C GLY A 98 -1.98 -4.45 -24.11
N TYR A 99 -2.33 -4.01 -22.90
CA TYR A 99 -2.96 -4.84 -21.88
C TYR A 99 -4.33 -5.39 -22.33
N LEU A 100 -5.20 -4.55 -22.87
CA LEU A 100 -6.54 -4.96 -23.34
C LEU A 100 -6.45 -5.99 -24.47
N LEU A 101 -5.56 -5.79 -25.43
CA LEU A 101 -5.30 -6.74 -26.52
C LEU A 101 -4.77 -8.07 -25.99
N ARG A 102 -3.90 -8.05 -24.99
CA ARG A 102 -3.41 -9.27 -24.33
C ARG A 102 -4.54 -10.07 -23.67
N LEU A 103 -5.48 -9.41 -23.00
CA LEU A 103 -6.65 -10.07 -22.41
C LEU A 103 -7.54 -10.76 -23.44
N ARG A 104 -7.57 -10.27 -24.69
CA ARG A 104 -8.30 -10.86 -25.80
C ARG A 104 -7.53 -11.95 -26.55
N GLY A 105 -6.26 -12.16 -26.20
CA GLY A 105 -5.39 -13.10 -26.91
C GLY A 105 -4.76 -12.56 -28.20
N GLU A 106 -4.90 -11.25 -28.48
CA GLU A 106 -4.35 -10.57 -29.66
C GLU A 106 -2.86 -10.23 -29.45
N GLN A 107 -2.04 -11.27 -29.28
CA GLN A 107 -0.66 -11.15 -28.80
C GLN A 107 0.23 -10.28 -29.71
N VAL A 108 0.11 -10.43 -31.04
CA VAL A 108 0.99 -9.72 -31.99
C VAL A 108 0.76 -8.21 -31.93
N GLU A 109 -0.50 -7.78 -31.85
CA GLU A 109 -0.84 -6.36 -31.76
C GLU A 109 -0.51 -5.82 -30.37
N SER A 110 -0.79 -6.58 -29.31
CA SER A 110 -0.39 -6.28 -27.94
C SER A 110 1.11 -5.98 -27.83
N ASP A 111 1.94 -6.86 -28.37
CA ASP A 111 3.40 -6.68 -28.34
C ASP A 111 3.85 -5.39 -29.04
N ARG A 112 3.21 -5.03 -30.16
CA ARG A 112 3.49 -3.76 -30.86
C ARG A 112 3.19 -2.55 -29.99
N TRP A 113 2.08 -2.56 -29.29
CA TRP A 113 1.70 -1.46 -28.40
C TRP A 113 2.60 -1.37 -27.17
N TYR A 114 2.96 -2.50 -26.56
CA TYR A 114 3.93 -2.51 -25.47
C TYR A 114 5.32 -2.01 -25.93
N ARG A 115 5.78 -2.38 -27.13
CA ARG A 115 7.05 -1.86 -27.67
C ARG A 115 7.01 -0.35 -27.85
N ARG A 116 5.95 0.20 -28.44
CA ARG A 116 5.80 1.65 -28.59
C ARG A 116 5.77 2.37 -27.25
N SER A 117 5.07 1.81 -26.28
CA SER A 117 5.02 2.34 -24.91
C SER A 117 6.40 2.31 -24.24
N ALA A 118 7.12 1.20 -24.36
CA ALA A 118 8.47 1.02 -23.82
C ALA A 118 9.50 1.94 -24.49
N GLU A 119 9.41 2.14 -25.79
CA GLU A 119 10.22 3.11 -26.54
C GLU A 119 9.95 4.54 -26.08
N GLY A 120 8.72 4.84 -25.69
CA GLY A 120 8.32 6.11 -25.05
C GLY A 120 8.75 6.26 -23.59
N GLY A 121 9.46 5.26 -23.01
CA GLY A 121 10.01 5.33 -21.65
C GLY A 121 9.15 4.72 -20.54
N ASN A 122 8.08 4.02 -20.87
CA ASN A 122 7.23 3.39 -19.87
C ASN A 122 7.91 2.13 -19.28
N ALA A 123 8.30 2.22 -18.00
CA ALA A 123 8.97 1.13 -17.29
C ALA A 123 8.11 -0.14 -17.14
N ASN A 124 6.80 0.01 -16.94
CA ASN A 124 5.89 -1.14 -16.85
C ASN A 124 5.81 -1.89 -18.19
N ALA A 125 5.70 -1.16 -19.30
CA ALA A 125 5.72 -1.78 -20.63
C ALA A 125 7.04 -2.48 -20.92
N MET A 126 8.18 -1.93 -20.49
CA MET A 126 9.47 -2.59 -20.58
C MET A 126 9.50 -3.89 -19.78
N ALA A 127 8.98 -3.88 -18.54
CA ALA A 127 8.91 -5.08 -17.72
C ALA A 127 8.03 -6.17 -18.35
N VAL A 128 6.85 -5.80 -18.88
CA VAL A 128 5.98 -6.73 -19.60
C VAL A 128 6.68 -7.34 -20.83
N LEU A 129 7.41 -6.55 -21.58
CA LEU A 129 8.20 -7.07 -22.70
C LEU A 129 9.30 -8.04 -22.24
N GLY A 130 9.96 -7.74 -21.12
CA GLY A 130 10.92 -8.65 -20.49
C GLY A 130 10.29 -10.00 -20.16
N GLU A 131 9.12 -10.00 -19.53
CA GLU A 131 8.36 -11.23 -19.22
C GLU A 131 7.96 -12.00 -20.49
N LEU A 132 7.50 -11.29 -21.52
CA LEU A 132 7.10 -11.91 -22.78
C LEU A 132 8.30 -12.54 -23.50
N CYS A 133 9.45 -11.88 -23.51
CA CYS A 133 10.69 -12.41 -24.04
C CYS A 133 11.16 -13.64 -23.25
N GLN A 134 11.08 -13.58 -21.91
CA GLN A 134 11.43 -14.71 -21.05
C GLN A 134 10.55 -15.94 -21.32
N LYS A 135 9.22 -15.75 -21.46
CA LYS A 135 8.29 -16.84 -21.81
C LYS A 135 8.56 -17.49 -23.18
N ARG A 136 9.18 -16.73 -24.10
CA ARG A 136 9.59 -17.23 -25.44
C ARG A 136 11.00 -17.83 -25.45
N GLY A 137 11.70 -17.81 -24.31
CA GLY A 137 13.10 -18.26 -24.22
C GLY A 137 14.13 -17.27 -24.78
N ALA A 138 13.72 -16.04 -25.08
CA ALA A 138 14.60 -14.98 -25.57
C ALA A 138 15.29 -14.25 -24.40
N GLU A 139 16.16 -14.94 -23.68
CA GLU A 139 16.72 -14.47 -22.41
C GLU A 139 17.54 -13.18 -22.54
N ALA A 140 18.32 -13.03 -23.64
CA ALA A 140 19.10 -11.80 -23.85
C ALA A 140 18.23 -10.57 -24.09
N GLU A 141 17.11 -10.71 -24.80
CA GLU A 141 16.13 -9.62 -24.96
C GLU A 141 15.41 -9.33 -23.63
N ALA A 142 15.04 -10.38 -22.88
CA ALA A 142 14.40 -10.24 -21.58
C ALA A 142 15.31 -9.47 -20.61
N GLU A 143 16.60 -9.81 -20.56
CA GLU A 143 17.59 -9.08 -19.75
C GLU A 143 17.65 -7.60 -20.15
N SER A 144 17.74 -7.30 -21.44
CA SER A 144 17.80 -5.92 -21.92
C SER A 144 16.56 -5.11 -21.48
N TRP A 145 15.37 -5.68 -21.60
CA TRP A 145 14.14 -5.01 -21.20
C TRP A 145 14.01 -4.84 -19.69
N PHE A 146 14.32 -5.88 -18.90
CA PHE A 146 14.31 -5.78 -17.45
C PHE A 146 15.34 -4.77 -16.93
N ARG A 147 16.54 -4.72 -17.55
CA ARG A 147 17.57 -3.74 -17.19
C ARG A 147 17.08 -2.31 -17.40
N ARG A 148 16.49 -2.02 -18.55
CA ARG A 148 15.93 -0.70 -18.86
C ARG A 148 14.79 -0.32 -17.90
N ALA A 149 13.90 -1.26 -17.59
CA ALA A 149 12.82 -1.04 -16.62
C ALA A 149 13.35 -0.79 -15.20
N ALA A 150 14.37 -1.55 -14.79
CA ALA A 150 15.04 -1.40 -13.50
C ALA A 150 15.81 -0.06 -13.39
N GLU A 151 16.47 0.36 -14.47
CA GLU A 151 17.14 1.67 -14.53
C GLU A 151 16.15 2.82 -14.46
N ALA A 152 14.92 2.63 -14.96
CA ALA A 152 13.81 3.56 -14.84
C ALA A 152 13.13 3.54 -13.44
N GLY A 153 13.65 2.74 -12.47
CA GLY A 153 13.19 2.71 -11.07
C GLY A 153 12.08 1.71 -10.77
N LEU A 154 11.85 0.72 -11.64
CA LEU A 154 10.85 -0.31 -11.37
C LEU A 154 11.47 -1.46 -10.56
N ALA A 155 11.19 -1.50 -9.24
CA ALA A 155 11.75 -2.49 -8.32
C ALA A 155 11.49 -3.94 -8.73
N ASP A 156 10.29 -4.24 -9.22
CA ASP A 156 9.94 -5.60 -9.67
C ASP A 156 10.77 -6.03 -10.90
N ALA A 157 11.08 -5.10 -11.81
CA ALA A 157 11.95 -5.39 -12.94
C ALA A 157 13.40 -5.61 -12.50
N ALA A 158 13.89 -4.85 -11.51
CA ALA A 158 15.21 -5.06 -10.93
C ALA A 158 15.32 -6.46 -10.28
N TYR A 159 14.25 -6.89 -9.59
CA TYR A 159 14.19 -8.24 -9.05
C TYR A 159 14.11 -9.33 -10.14
N ALA A 160 13.30 -9.13 -11.19
CA ALA A 160 13.22 -10.05 -12.31
C ALA A 160 14.57 -10.19 -13.02
N LEU A 161 15.30 -9.08 -13.20
CA LEU A 161 16.66 -9.07 -13.71
C LEU A 161 17.61 -9.86 -12.80
N ALA A 162 17.53 -9.65 -11.50
CA ALA A 162 18.34 -10.38 -10.53
C ALA A 162 18.12 -11.89 -10.63
N GLN A 163 16.86 -12.33 -10.73
CA GLN A 163 16.54 -13.75 -10.90
C GLN A 163 17.10 -14.33 -12.21
N LEU A 164 17.04 -13.56 -13.30
CA LEU A 164 17.56 -14.00 -14.60
C LEU A 164 19.09 -14.16 -14.55
N LEU A 165 19.79 -13.18 -13.97
CA LEU A 165 21.24 -13.20 -13.78
C LEU A 165 21.68 -14.35 -12.86
N TYR A 166 20.93 -14.62 -11.79
CA TYR A 166 21.20 -15.74 -10.88
C TYR A 166 21.15 -17.10 -11.61
N ARG A 167 20.10 -17.32 -12.42
CA ARG A 167 19.98 -18.55 -13.22
C ARG A 167 21.11 -18.74 -14.23
N ARG A 168 21.68 -17.65 -14.74
CA ARG A 168 22.82 -17.67 -15.64
C ARG A 168 24.14 -17.91 -14.93
N GLY A 169 24.18 -17.77 -13.58
CA GLY A 169 25.38 -17.91 -12.76
C GLY A 169 26.10 -16.59 -12.45
N ASP A 170 25.53 -15.44 -12.85
CA ASP A 170 26.11 -14.11 -12.59
C ASP A 170 25.71 -13.62 -11.18
N VAL A 171 26.16 -14.38 -10.17
CA VAL A 171 25.70 -14.22 -8.77
C VAL A 171 25.97 -12.82 -8.21
N ASP A 172 27.14 -12.24 -8.50
CA ASP A 172 27.51 -10.92 -7.98
C ASP A 172 26.64 -9.80 -8.55
N GLU A 173 26.34 -9.85 -9.84
CA GLU A 173 25.46 -8.87 -10.48
C GLU A 173 24.03 -9.06 -10.04
N SER A 174 23.56 -10.29 -9.94
CA SER A 174 22.27 -10.66 -9.38
C SER A 174 22.08 -10.06 -7.97
N ALA A 175 23.06 -10.24 -7.08
CA ALA A 175 23.00 -9.72 -5.73
C ALA A 175 22.93 -8.18 -5.70
N ARG A 176 23.60 -7.48 -6.62
CA ARG A 176 23.51 -6.01 -6.72
C ARG A 176 22.10 -5.56 -7.12
N TRP A 177 21.51 -6.20 -8.14
CA TRP A 177 20.16 -5.88 -8.58
C TRP A 177 19.08 -6.24 -7.56
N ALA A 178 19.24 -7.39 -6.88
CA ALA A 178 18.35 -7.77 -5.79
C ALA A 178 18.39 -6.77 -4.61
N ARG A 179 19.58 -6.28 -4.24
CA ARG A 179 19.70 -5.23 -3.21
C ARG A 179 19.03 -3.94 -3.64
N ARG A 180 19.26 -3.51 -4.89
CA ARG A 180 18.59 -2.33 -5.43
C ARG A 180 17.07 -2.48 -5.42
N ALA A 181 16.54 -3.61 -5.87
CA ALA A 181 15.11 -3.90 -5.80
C ALA A 181 14.56 -3.84 -4.36
N ALA A 182 15.30 -4.40 -3.41
CA ALA A 182 14.92 -4.37 -1.99
C ALA A 182 14.95 -2.96 -1.40
N ASP A 183 15.92 -2.13 -1.78
CA ASP A 183 16.02 -0.73 -1.34
C ASP A 183 14.90 0.13 -1.97
N GLU A 184 14.43 -0.21 -3.16
CA GLU A 184 13.28 0.37 -3.84
C GLU A 184 11.92 -0.21 -3.34
N GLY A 185 11.94 -1.13 -2.35
CA GLY A 185 10.76 -1.62 -1.64
C GLY A 185 10.23 -2.98 -2.09
N SER A 186 10.89 -3.72 -2.99
CA SER A 186 10.47 -5.06 -3.40
C SER A 186 10.60 -6.06 -2.25
N THR A 187 9.47 -6.50 -1.70
CA THR A 187 9.43 -7.52 -0.63
C THR A 187 9.91 -8.87 -1.14
N ALA A 188 9.64 -9.20 -2.40
CA ALA A 188 10.14 -10.40 -3.05
C ALA A 188 11.68 -10.43 -3.10
N ALA A 189 12.31 -9.29 -3.41
CA ALA A 189 13.77 -9.17 -3.39
C ALA A 189 14.33 -9.27 -1.97
N MET A 190 13.66 -8.68 -0.99
CA MET A 190 14.05 -8.81 0.43
C MET A 190 14.01 -10.27 0.89
N ASN A 191 12.95 -11.01 0.53
CA ASN A 191 12.83 -12.42 0.86
C ASN A 191 13.90 -13.26 0.17
N ALA A 192 14.20 -12.99 -1.10
CA ALA A 192 15.24 -13.68 -1.84
C ALA A 192 16.64 -13.43 -1.24
N LEU A 193 16.96 -12.20 -0.84
CA LEU A 193 18.20 -11.87 -0.14
C LEU A 193 18.28 -12.55 1.24
N GLY A 194 17.16 -12.64 1.94
CA GLY A 194 17.06 -13.38 3.19
C GLY A 194 17.34 -14.88 2.99
N ALA A 195 16.75 -15.50 1.98
CA ALA A 195 17.00 -16.90 1.63
C ALA A 195 18.47 -17.16 1.28
N LEU A 196 19.06 -16.29 0.46
CA LEU A 196 20.48 -16.36 0.10
C LEU A 196 21.37 -16.26 1.36
N SER A 197 21.01 -15.36 2.30
CA SER A 197 21.74 -15.23 3.57
C SER A 197 21.64 -16.49 4.42
N VAL A 198 20.49 -17.20 4.40
CA VAL A 198 20.34 -18.51 5.08
C VAL A 198 21.28 -19.53 4.44
N GLU A 199 21.35 -19.62 3.11
CA GLU A 199 22.23 -20.54 2.39
C GLU A 199 23.71 -20.28 2.69
N GLN A 200 24.08 -19.02 2.88
CA GLN A 200 25.43 -18.59 3.26
C GLN A 200 25.72 -18.79 4.77
N GLY A 201 24.76 -19.22 5.55
CA GLY A 201 24.88 -19.38 7.00
C GLY A 201 24.79 -18.07 7.80
N ASP A 202 24.55 -16.94 7.14
CA ASP A 202 24.39 -15.63 7.80
C ASP A 202 22.94 -15.44 8.28
N ARG A 203 22.66 -16.06 9.43
CA ARG A 203 21.33 -16.03 10.03
C ARG A 203 20.88 -14.63 10.44
N GLU A 204 21.80 -13.76 10.84
CA GLU A 204 21.43 -12.40 11.27
C GLU A 204 21.10 -11.50 10.07
N ALA A 205 21.85 -11.62 8.97
CA ALA A 205 21.48 -10.94 7.72
C ALA A 205 20.11 -11.43 7.22
N ALA A 206 19.84 -12.73 7.27
CA ALA A 206 18.55 -13.28 6.88
C ALA A 206 17.39 -12.73 7.72
N LYS A 207 17.53 -12.69 9.06
CA LYS A 207 16.54 -12.08 9.96
C LYS A 207 16.33 -10.59 9.61
N SER A 208 17.40 -9.87 9.29
CA SER A 208 17.31 -8.46 8.93
C SER A 208 16.49 -8.24 7.67
N TRP A 209 16.72 -9.03 6.62
CA TRP A 209 15.98 -8.95 5.36
C TRP A 209 14.50 -9.33 5.53
N TYR A 210 14.22 -10.43 6.20
CA TYR A 210 12.83 -10.86 6.45
C TYR A 210 12.07 -9.87 7.33
N ARG A 211 12.76 -9.21 8.28
CA ARG A 211 12.16 -8.15 9.10
C ARG A 211 11.81 -6.91 8.26
N LYS A 212 12.66 -6.53 7.30
CA LYS A 212 12.35 -5.45 6.36
C LYS A 212 11.12 -5.79 5.52
N SER A 213 11.04 -7.00 4.98
CA SER A 213 9.90 -7.49 4.21
C SER A 213 8.60 -7.48 5.02
N ALA A 214 8.62 -8.03 6.22
CA ALA A 214 7.46 -8.03 7.13
C ALA A 214 6.98 -6.61 7.49
N ARG A 215 7.91 -5.67 7.71
CA ARG A 215 7.58 -4.25 7.98
C ARG A 215 7.00 -3.54 6.77
N ALA A 216 7.32 -3.97 5.57
CA ALA A 216 6.70 -3.51 4.33
C ALA A 216 5.30 -4.14 4.09
N GLY A 217 4.81 -4.97 5.02
CA GLY A 217 3.47 -5.57 4.98
C GLY A 217 3.41 -6.93 4.29
N ASP A 218 4.55 -7.59 4.06
CA ASP A 218 4.60 -8.90 3.43
C ASP A 218 4.46 -10.03 4.46
N ASP A 219 3.36 -10.78 4.37
CA ASP A 219 3.06 -11.89 5.26
C ASP A 219 4.06 -13.05 5.13
N GLU A 220 4.64 -13.26 3.93
CA GLU A 220 5.66 -14.28 3.69
C GLU A 220 6.94 -13.94 4.44
N GLY A 221 7.40 -12.68 4.34
CA GLY A 221 8.54 -12.19 5.11
C GLY A 221 8.35 -12.37 6.61
N GLY A 222 7.13 -12.12 7.10
CA GLY A 222 6.76 -12.37 8.51
C GLY A 222 6.87 -13.84 8.90
N ARG A 223 6.38 -14.76 8.06
CA ARG A 223 6.48 -16.20 8.28
C ARG A 223 7.92 -16.72 8.26
N LEU A 224 8.71 -16.24 7.28
CA LEU A 224 10.12 -16.60 7.14
C LEU A 224 10.94 -16.10 8.34
N LEU A 225 10.69 -14.88 8.81
CA LEU A 225 11.29 -14.35 10.03
C LEU A 225 10.95 -15.22 11.24
N ALA A 226 9.67 -15.54 11.44
CA ALA A 226 9.21 -16.36 12.57
C ALA A 226 9.86 -17.74 12.58
N GLY A 227 10.11 -18.34 11.41
CA GLY A 227 10.82 -19.61 11.27
C GLY A 227 12.30 -19.57 11.69
N LEU A 228 12.92 -18.39 11.64
CA LEU A 228 14.31 -18.19 12.07
C LEU A 228 14.44 -17.78 13.54
N LEU A 229 13.40 -17.26 14.16
CA LEU A 229 13.45 -16.77 15.54
C LEU A 229 13.27 -17.90 16.55
N SER A 230 14.03 -17.86 17.64
CA SER A 230 13.70 -18.61 18.84
C SER A 230 12.41 -18.06 19.47
N ARG A 231 11.79 -18.83 20.37
CA ARG A 231 10.57 -18.38 21.06
C ARG A 231 10.76 -17.05 21.81
N ALA A 232 11.92 -16.86 22.42
CA ALA A 232 12.24 -15.63 23.14
C ALA A 232 12.40 -14.43 22.19
N GLU A 233 13.11 -14.61 21.07
CA GLU A 233 13.27 -13.59 20.04
C GLU A 233 11.93 -13.23 19.38
N LEU A 234 11.07 -14.23 19.13
CA LEU A 234 9.74 -13.98 18.56
C LEU A 234 8.89 -13.12 19.50
N VAL A 235 8.90 -13.39 20.80
CA VAL A 235 8.19 -12.58 21.79
C VAL A 235 8.74 -11.15 21.81
N ALA A 236 10.07 -10.99 21.78
CA ALA A 236 10.70 -9.66 21.74
C ALA A 236 10.36 -8.88 20.47
N GLU A 237 10.32 -9.55 19.31
CA GLU A 237 9.94 -8.92 18.04
C GLU A 237 8.48 -8.47 18.03
N LEU A 238 7.56 -9.29 18.56
CA LEU A 238 6.16 -8.94 18.71
C LEU A 238 5.98 -7.75 19.66
N ASP A 239 6.69 -7.73 20.79
CA ASP A 239 6.67 -6.61 21.74
C ASP A 239 7.17 -5.30 21.08
N ALA A 240 8.26 -5.38 20.31
CA ALA A 240 8.80 -4.23 19.59
C ALA A 240 7.82 -3.70 18.53
N TRP A 241 7.20 -4.58 17.76
CA TRP A 241 6.20 -4.25 16.75
C TRP A 241 4.95 -3.61 17.36
N MET A 242 4.43 -4.20 18.45
CA MET A 242 3.29 -3.63 19.17
C MET A 242 3.62 -2.27 19.77
N THR A 243 4.85 -2.11 20.29
CA THR A 243 5.30 -0.82 20.84
C THR A 243 5.35 0.27 19.77
N GLU A 244 5.80 -0.06 18.57
CA GLU A 244 5.84 0.89 17.45
C GLU A 244 4.43 1.30 16.99
N ARG A 245 3.50 0.35 16.90
CA ARG A 245 2.09 0.65 16.60
C ARG A 245 1.46 1.53 17.68
N ALA A 246 1.72 1.20 18.94
CA ALA A 246 1.22 1.96 20.08
C ALA A 246 1.75 3.40 20.11
N ARG A 247 3.01 3.63 19.69
CA ARG A 247 3.57 4.99 19.53
C ARG A 247 2.87 5.80 18.44
N LYS A 248 2.34 5.13 17.41
CA LYS A 248 1.54 5.74 16.34
C LYS A 248 0.08 5.97 16.73
N GLY A 249 -0.31 5.66 17.98
CA GLY A 249 -1.65 5.89 18.50
C GLY A 249 -2.63 4.72 18.29
N ASP A 250 -2.14 3.53 17.94
CA ASP A 250 -2.97 2.35 17.79
C ASP A 250 -3.48 1.89 19.15
N ALA A 251 -4.78 2.07 19.37
CA ALA A 251 -5.47 1.78 20.63
C ALA A 251 -5.42 0.28 20.99
N GLU A 252 -5.57 -0.61 20.00
CA GLU A 252 -5.51 -2.05 20.18
C GLU A 252 -4.10 -2.53 20.56
N ALA A 253 -3.07 -1.93 19.93
CA ALA A 253 -1.68 -2.20 20.28
C ALA A 253 -1.36 -1.76 21.71
N CYS A 254 -1.81 -0.58 22.11
CA CYS A 254 -1.67 -0.10 23.50
C CYS A 254 -2.39 -1.04 24.48
N PHE A 255 -3.61 -1.47 24.17
CA PHE A 255 -4.36 -2.40 25.01
C PHE A 255 -3.66 -3.75 25.17
N THR A 256 -3.15 -4.29 24.06
CA THR A 256 -2.44 -5.57 24.05
C THR A 256 -1.15 -5.52 24.86
N LEU A 257 -0.37 -4.42 24.74
CA LEU A 257 0.81 -4.19 25.58
C LEU A 257 0.44 -4.09 27.08
N GLY A 258 -0.63 -3.37 27.39
CA GLY A 258 -1.15 -3.27 28.75
C GLY A 258 -1.46 -4.66 29.35
N ARG A 259 -2.14 -5.52 28.58
CA ARG A 259 -2.42 -6.90 28.97
C ARG A 259 -1.16 -7.75 29.16
N SER A 260 -0.15 -7.57 28.30
CA SER A 260 1.13 -8.25 28.43
C SER A 260 1.82 -7.87 29.74
N ARG A 261 1.92 -6.56 30.03
CA ARG A 261 2.54 -6.05 31.27
C ARG A 261 1.75 -6.46 32.53
N GLU A 262 0.42 -6.48 32.46
CA GLU A 262 -0.42 -6.97 33.58
C GLU A 262 -0.15 -8.45 33.88
N ARG A 263 0.00 -9.30 32.85
CA ARG A 263 0.37 -10.71 32.99
C ARG A 263 1.75 -10.88 33.63
N ASP A 264 2.69 -10.01 33.25
CA ASP A 264 4.06 -10.00 33.78
C ASP A 264 4.12 -9.36 35.19
N ARG A 265 2.96 -8.97 35.76
CA ARG A 265 2.79 -8.32 37.06
C ARG A 265 3.42 -6.91 37.16
N ASP A 266 3.76 -6.31 36.05
CA ASP A 266 4.16 -4.91 35.98
C ASP A 266 2.91 -4.03 35.83
N LEU A 267 2.21 -3.85 36.95
CA LEU A 267 0.93 -3.13 36.98
C LEU A 267 1.10 -1.63 36.64
N HIS A 268 2.25 -1.06 36.97
CA HIS A 268 2.53 0.34 36.65
C HIS A 268 2.67 0.57 35.13
N ALA A 269 3.48 -0.26 34.45
CA ALA A 269 3.57 -0.18 33.01
C ALA A 269 2.25 -0.57 32.32
N ALA A 270 1.51 -1.56 32.86
CA ALA A 270 0.20 -1.92 32.36
C ALA A 270 -0.79 -0.75 32.40
N GLN A 271 -0.85 -0.03 33.51
CA GLN A 271 -1.69 1.14 33.68
C GLN A 271 -1.37 2.21 32.63
N GLY A 272 -0.09 2.56 32.44
CA GLY A 272 0.30 3.57 31.47
C GLY A 272 -0.08 3.21 30.00
N TRP A 273 -0.03 1.93 29.66
CA TRP A 273 -0.48 1.47 28.34
C TRP A 273 -2.01 1.48 28.20
N TYR A 274 -2.74 1.09 29.25
CA TYR A 274 -4.20 1.17 29.28
C TYR A 274 -4.70 2.61 29.22
N GLU A 275 -4.02 3.57 29.86
CA GLU A 275 -4.37 4.98 29.79
C GLU A 275 -4.25 5.50 28.33
N LYS A 276 -3.18 5.20 27.63
CA LYS A 276 -3.03 5.54 26.21
C LYS A 276 -4.10 4.91 25.33
N ALA A 277 -4.43 3.63 25.56
CA ALA A 277 -5.50 2.96 24.84
C ALA A 277 -6.87 3.60 25.12
N ALA A 278 -7.14 3.94 26.39
CA ALA A 278 -8.39 4.59 26.79
C ALA A 278 -8.52 6.02 26.24
N GLU A 279 -7.42 6.78 26.15
CA GLU A 279 -7.38 8.08 25.50
C GLU A 279 -7.68 7.98 24.00
N ALA A 280 -7.26 6.89 23.35
CA ALA A 280 -7.58 6.57 21.95
C ALA A 280 -8.96 5.91 21.79
N GLY A 281 -9.79 5.88 22.83
CA GLY A 281 -11.17 5.40 22.76
C GLY A 281 -11.39 3.91 22.99
N HIS A 282 -10.36 3.14 23.40
CA HIS A 282 -10.48 1.69 23.59
C HIS A 282 -11.28 1.35 24.85
N THR A 283 -12.52 0.91 24.70
CA THR A 283 -13.45 0.61 25.81
C THR A 283 -12.95 -0.48 26.77
N GLY A 284 -12.34 -1.54 26.24
CA GLY A 284 -11.73 -2.60 27.05
C GLY A 284 -10.62 -2.10 27.98
N ALA A 285 -9.84 -1.10 27.55
CA ALA A 285 -8.80 -0.48 28.37
C ALA A 285 -9.42 0.35 29.53
N MET A 286 -10.51 1.08 29.26
CA MET A 286 -11.24 1.81 30.30
C MET A 286 -11.76 0.88 31.39
N VAL A 287 -12.29 -0.29 31.02
CA VAL A 287 -12.74 -1.33 31.96
C VAL A 287 -11.55 -1.88 32.77
N ARG A 288 -10.40 -2.14 32.14
CA ARG A 288 -9.19 -2.60 32.85
C ARG A 288 -8.68 -1.57 33.85
N LEU A 289 -8.64 -0.29 33.47
CA LEU A 289 -8.28 0.81 34.37
C LEU A 289 -9.23 0.95 35.56
N ALA A 290 -10.53 0.76 35.33
CA ALA A 290 -11.53 0.76 36.43
C ALA A 290 -11.22 -0.37 37.43
N ASN A 291 -10.97 -1.58 36.95
CA ASN A 291 -10.66 -2.75 37.80
C ASN A 291 -9.33 -2.59 38.56
N LEU A 292 -8.29 -2.05 37.91
CA LEU A 292 -7.01 -1.76 38.57
C LEU A 292 -7.20 -0.71 39.68
N SER A 293 -7.86 0.40 39.38
CA SER A 293 -8.14 1.46 40.35
C SER A 293 -8.96 0.96 41.56
N GLU A 294 -9.91 0.04 41.35
CA GLU A 294 -10.71 -0.55 42.43
C GLU A 294 -9.87 -1.43 43.35
N ARG A 295 -8.96 -2.25 42.76
CA ARG A 295 -8.01 -3.09 43.51
C ARG A 295 -7.05 -2.30 44.37
N GLU A 296 -6.71 -1.07 43.94
CA GLU A 296 -5.83 -0.13 44.64
C GLU A 296 -6.60 0.76 45.64
N GLY A 297 -7.94 0.62 45.72
CA GLY A 297 -8.77 1.40 46.62
C GLY A 297 -9.21 2.78 46.09
N TYR A 298 -8.91 3.11 44.83
CA TYR A 298 -9.27 4.39 44.20
C TYR A 298 -10.68 4.37 43.62
N THR A 299 -11.70 4.25 44.47
CA THR A 299 -13.10 4.03 44.07
C THR A 299 -13.62 5.14 43.13
N ARG A 300 -13.27 6.41 43.39
CA ARG A 300 -13.71 7.53 42.53
C ARG A 300 -13.15 7.44 41.12
N GLN A 301 -11.90 7.01 41.00
CA GLN A 301 -11.24 6.85 39.70
C GLN A 301 -11.80 5.66 38.94
N ALA A 302 -12.08 4.55 39.62
CA ALA A 302 -12.76 3.38 39.05
C ALA A 302 -14.13 3.76 38.47
N GLN A 303 -14.95 4.51 39.22
CA GLN A 303 -16.27 4.99 38.76
C GLN A 303 -16.14 5.91 37.53
N LYS A 304 -15.13 6.80 37.49
CA LYS A 304 -14.89 7.67 36.33
C LYS A 304 -14.60 6.87 35.08
N TRP A 305 -13.77 5.83 35.19
CA TRP A 305 -13.43 4.98 34.04
C TRP A 305 -14.59 4.12 33.57
N ARG A 306 -15.41 3.57 34.48
CA ARG A 306 -16.63 2.83 34.12
C ARG A 306 -17.61 3.71 33.34
N ARG A 307 -17.86 4.91 33.81
CA ARG A 307 -18.75 5.86 33.13
C ARG A 307 -18.24 6.19 31.71
N ARG A 308 -16.94 6.44 31.56
CA ARG A 308 -16.35 6.67 30.21
C ARG A 308 -16.50 5.47 29.29
N ALA A 309 -16.38 4.26 29.81
CA ALA A 309 -16.57 3.04 29.02
C ALA A 309 -18.03 2.89 28.56
N GLU A 310 -19.01 3.18 29.45
CA GLU A 310 -20.43 3.16 29.12
C GLU A 310 -20.78 4.21 28.06
N GLU A 311 -20.28 5.44 28.21
CA GLU A 311 -20.46 6.53 27.25
C GLU A 311 -19.89 6.17 25.87
N ALA A 312 -18.71 5.54 25.81
CA ALA A 312 -18.10 5.12 24.55
C ALA A 312 -18.86 3.96 23.88
N LEU A 313 -19.39 3.03 24.64
CA LEU A 313 -20.21 1.93 24.11
C LEU A 313 -21.55 2.42 23.56
N SER A 314 -22.19 3.41 24.22
CA SER A 314 -23.45 3.98 23.74
C SER A 314 -23.26 4.72 22.40
N GLN A 315 -22.15 5.44 22.22
CA GLN A 315 -21.83 6.13 20.96
C GLN A 315 -21.57 5.14 19.79
N GLN A 316 -20.93 4.02 20.06
CA GLN A 316 -20.70 2.98 19.04
C GLN A 316 -22.01 2.24 18.66
N GLY A 317 -22.96 2.13 19.56
CA GLY A 317 -24.28 1.52 19.30
C GLY A 317 -25.18 2.39 18.40
N ASP A 318 -25.09 3.70 18.52
CA ASP A 318 -25.90 4.65 17.72
C ASP A 318 -25.37 4.76 16.26
N GLU A 319 -24.06 4.62 16.05
CA GLU A 319 -23.46 4.62 14.70
C GLU A 319 -23.77 3.33 13.90
N GLY A 320 -24.05 2.21 14.59
CA GLY A 320 -24.38 0.91 13.97
C GLY A 320 -25.84 0.77 13.50
N HIS A 321 -26.72 1.67 13.85
CA HIS A 321 -28.16 1.62 13.52
C HIS A 321 -28.57 2.62 12.43
N GLY A 322 -27.62 3.34 11.86
CA GLY A 322 -27.83 4.38 10.82
C GLY A 322 -27.40 3.99 9.39
N GLN A 323 -27.19 2.70 9.10
CA GLN A 323 -26.86 2.21 7.73
C GLN A 323 -28.00 1.37 7.15
#